data_9b4a6127d102247fa23a7b81a42e21fe
#
_entry.id   9b4a6127d102247fa23a7b81a42e21fe
#
_cell.length_a   1.000
_cell.length_b   1.000
_cell.length_c   1.000
_cell.angle_alpha   90.00
_cell.angle_beta   90.00
_cell.angle_gamma   90.00
#
_symmetry.space_group_name_H-M   'P 1'
#
loop_
_entity.id
_entity.type
_entity.pdbx_description
1 polymer ?
#
loop_
_entity_poly.entity_id
_entity_poly.type
_entity_poly.pdbx_seq_one_letter_code
_entity_poly.pdbx_strand_id
1 'polypeptide(L)'
;KMIADATDLPMIVFQYSNEVAYPLDTLVQICEDVPNVKAIKDWSPPQVHERHIKTLHALSRPINVLSTNSAWLMSSLVMGADGLLSGAGSVIADLQSELYQAVQAKDLPKAQELADRIYHTTQVFYCDPFGDMHNRMKEALVLLGRQDGPAVVRPPLMKLTQVEIARIAEAMTAAGIAKEGAIGLDSPALAAE
;
A
#
# COMPACT_ATOMS: atom_id res chain seq x y z
N LYS A 1 -7.07 -5.25 -24.23
CA LYS A 1 -8.05 -4.58 -25.15
C LYS A 1 -9.49 -4.94 -24.79
N MET A 2 -9.93 -6.20 -24.79
CA MET A 2 -11.34 -6.55 -24.51
C MET A 2 -11.97 -5.86 -23.30
N ILE A 3 -11.25 -5.73 -22.19
CA ILE A 3 -11.75 -5.00 -21.00
C ILE A 3 -11.83 -3.51 -21.29
N ALA A 4 -10.81 -2.95 -21.92
CA ALA A 4 -10.75 -1.53 -22.26
C ALA A 4 -11.84 -1.12 -23.26
N ASP A 5 -12.17 -1.99 -24.21
CA ASP A 5 -13.22 -1.76 -25.21
C ASP A 5 -14.65 -1.83 -24.63
N ALA A 6 -14.77 -2.38 -23.41
CA ALA A 6 -16.06 -2.52 -22.71
C ALA A 6 -16.41 -1.33 -21.79
N THR A 7 -15.51 -0.34 -21.65
CA THR A 7 -15.71 0.79 -20.73
C THR A 7 -14.89 2.00 -21.11
N ASP A 8 -15.41 3.20 -20.87
CA ASP A 8 -14.68 4.48 -21.00
C ASP A 8 -13.97 4.88 -19.69
N LEU A 9 -14.05 4.06 -18.63
CA LEU A 9 -13.41 4.37 -17.35
C LEU A 9 -11.89 4.35 -17.49
N PRO A 10 -11.19 5.25 -16.79
CA PRO A 10 -9.74 5.19 -16.70
C PRO A 10 -9.30 3.90 -16.01
N MET A 11 -8.26 3.28 -16.54
CA MET A 11 -7.74 2.01 -16.05
C MET A 11 -6.37 2.19 -15.40
N ILE A 12 -6.12 1.42 -14.34
CA ILE A 12 -4.83 1.27 -13.70
C ILE A 12 -4.39 -0.18 -13.88
N VAL A 13 -3.24 -0.40 -14.53
CA VAL A 13 -2.68 -1.75 -14.70
C VAL A 13 -1.88 -2.12 -13.46
N PHE A 14 -2.10 -3.31 -12.90
CA PHE A 14 -1.34 -3.76 -11.74
C PHE A 14 -0.11 -4.57 -12.15
N GLN A 15 1.05 -4.02 -11.88
CA GLN A 15 2.36 -4.66 -12.01
C GLN A 15 2.69 -5.32 -10.68
N TYR A 16 2.32 -6.59 -10.52
CA TYR A 16 2.21 -7.21 -9.19
C TYR A 16 3.54 -7.69 -8.63
N SER A 17 4.31 -8.45 -9.27
CA SER A 17 5.60 -8.98 -8.80
C SER A 17 6.42 -9.46 -9.98
N ASN A 18 7.69 -9.76 -9.77
CA ASN A 18 8.56 -10.24 -10.85
C ASN A 18 8.05 -11.54 -11.51
N GLU A 19 7.33 -12.38 -10.75
CA GLU A 19 6.87 -13.69 -11.24
C GLU A 19 5.65 -13.60 -12.16
N VAL A 20 4.80 -12.60 -11.94
CA VAL A 20 3.55 -12.39 -12.70
C VAL A 20 3.47 -10.99 -13.32
N ALA A 21 4.56 -10.26 -13.28
CA ALA A 21 4.67 -8.95 -13.88
C ALA A 21 4.68 -9.02 -15.42
N TYR A 22 4.12 -8.02 -16.07
CA TYR A 22 4.32 -7.84 -17.50
C TYR A 22 5.78 -7.50 -17.80
N PRO A 23 6.40 -8.12 -18.82
CA PRO A 23 7.66 -7.62 -19.35
C PRO A 23 7.53 -6.13 -19.74
N LEU A 24 8.62 -5.37 -19.60
CA LEU A 24 8.60 -3.92 -19.84
C LEU A 24 8.05 -3.56 -21.22
N ASP A 25 8.47 -4.27 -22.27
CA ASP A 25 8.01 -4.00 -23.65
C ASP A 25 6.51 -4.24 -23.80
N THR A 26 5.99 -5.28 -23.15
CA THR A 26 4.54 -5.57 -23.11
C THR A 26 3.80 -4.48 -22.34
N LEU A 27 4.34 -4.02 -21.21
CA LEU A 27 3.75 -2.94 -20.42
C LEU A 27 3.70 -1.64 -21.21
N VAL A 28 4.76 -1.28 -21.91
CA VAL A 28 4.82 -0.13 -22.83
C VAL A 28 3.75 -0.26 -23.92
N GLN A 29 3.70 -1.41 -24.59
CA GLN A 29 2.72 -1.65 -25.63
C GLN A 29 1.28 -1.52 -25.12
N ILE A 30 0.97 -2.05 -23.92
CA ILE A 30 -0.35 -1.88 -23.29
C ILE A 30 -0.64 -0.39 -23.08
N CYS A 31 0.32 0.37 -22.57
CA CYS A 31 0.16 1.79 -22.32
C CYS A 31 -0.03 2.62 -23.59
N GLU A 32 0.62 2.27 -24.67
CA GLU A 32 0.50 2.96 -25.97
C GLU A 32 -0.80 2.59 -26.70
N ASP A 33 -1.12 1.30 -26.75
CA ASP A 33 -2.26 0.75 -27.51
C ASP A 33 -3.63 0.96 -26.83
N VAL A 34 -3.67 1.26 -25.53
CA VAL A 34 -4.90 1.34 -24.74
C VAL A 34 -5.05 2.75 -24.12
N PRO A 35 -5.76 3.66 -24.79
CA PRO A 35 -5.83 5.08 -24.41
C PRO A 35 -6.42 5.34 -23.01
N ASN A 36 -7.30 4.46 -22.52
CA ASN A 36 -7.89 4.60 -21.19
C ASN A 36 -7.01 4.03 -20.06
N VAL A 37 -5.87 3.42 -20.33
CA VAL A 37 -4.83 3.17 -19.33
C VAL A 37 -4.17 4.50 -18.97
N LYS A 38 -4.30 4.92 -17.71
CA LYS A 38 -3.80 6.21 -17.19
C LYS A 38 -2.66 6.06 -16.19
N ALA A 39 -2.55 4.89 -15.57
CA ALA A 39 -1.54 4.62 -14.57
C ALA A 39 -1.19 3.13 -14.50
N ILE A 40 -0.06 2.86 -13.87
CA ILE A 40 0.25 1.54 -13.33
C ILE A 40 0.28 1.61 -11.80
N LYS A 41 -0.19 0.55 -11.14
CA LYS A 41 0.09 0.26 -9.73
C LYS A 41 1.29 -0.66 -9.71
N ASP A 42 2.41 -0.17 -9.20
CA ASP A 42 3.70 -0.86 -9.34
C ASP A 42 4.21 -1.41 -8.00
N TRP A 43 4.39 -2.71 -7.94
CA TRP A 43 4.99 -3.42 -6.82
C TRP A 43 6.28 -4.14 -7.23
N SER A 44 7.05 -3.51 -8.06
CA SER A 44 8.35 -4.03 -8.49
C SER A 44 9.47 -3.69 -7.50
N PRO A 45 10.57 -4.44 -7.51
CA PRO A 45 11.79 -4.07 -6.78
C PRO A 45 12.31 -2.69 -7.22
N PRO A 46 13.09 -1.98 -6.38
CA PRO A 46 13.50 -0.61 -6.62
C PRO A 46 14.08 -0.33 -8.01
N GLN A 47 15.00 -1.16 -8.49
CA GLN A 47 15.65 -0.95 -9.81
C GLN A 47 14.68 -1.12 -10.98
N VAL A 48 13.71 -2.03 -10.85
CA VAL A 48 12.67 -2.26 -11.87
C VAL A 48 11.66 -1.11 -11.83
N HIS A 49 11.26 -0.71 -10.63
CA HIS A 49 10.35 0.42 -10.42
C HIS A 49 10.92 1.73 -10.99
N GLU A 50 12.20 2.04 -10.72
CA GLU A 50 12.85 3.21 -11.32
C GLU A 50 12.84 3.16 -12.86
N ARG A 51 13.08 1.98 -13.43
CA ARG A 51 13.01 1.78 -14.89
C ARG A 51 11.60 2.02 -15.41
N HIS A 52 10.56 1.55 -14.71
CA HIS A 52 9.16 1.82 -15.07
C HIS A 52 8.88 3.32 -15.06
N ILE A 53 9.28 4.05 -14.01
CA ILE A 53 9.11 5.50 -13.91
C ILE A 53 9.76 6.18 -15.14
N LYS A 54 11.05 5.93 -15.38
CA LYS A 54 11.78 6.57 -16.48
C LYS A 54 11.18 6.26 -17.85
N THR A 55 10.81 5.00 -18.09
CA THR A 55 10.27 4.57 -19.39
C THR A 55 8.86 5.10 -19.62
N LEU A 56 7.98 4.98 -18.64
CA LEU A 56 6.56 5.34 -18.81
C LEU A 56 6.34 6.85 -18.82
N HIS A 57 7.18 7.62 -18.14
CA HIS A 57 7.15 9.08 -18.22
C HIS A 57 7.69 9.60 -19.57
N ALA A 58 8.55 8.85 -20.26
CA ALA A 58 9.11 9.23 -21.56
C ALA A 58 8.19 8.91 -22.75
N LEU A 59 7.06 8.24 -22.55
CA LEU A 59 6.09 7.97 -23.61
C LEU A 59 5.47 9.25 -24.14
N SER A 60 4.99 9.24 -25.39
CA SER A 60 4.27 10.37 -26.00
C SER A 60 3.05 10.80 -25.20
N ARG A 61 2.43 9.84 -24.49
CA ARG A 61 1.40 10.02 -23.48
C ARG A 61 1.94 9.48 -22.16
N PRO A 62 2.48 10.34 -21.29
CA PRO A 62 3.02 9.90 -20.00
C PRO A 62 1.99 9.13 -19.17
N ILE A 63 2.45 8.07 -18.53
CA ILE A 63 1.63 7.18 -17.69
C ILE A 63 2.09 7.35 -16.25
N ASN A 64 1.14 7.60 -15.36
CA ASN A 64 1.44 7.72 -13.93
C ASN A 64 1.90 6.39 -13.34
N VAL A 65 2.94 6.44 -12.53
CA VAL A 65 3.47 5.28 -11.80
C VAL A 65 3.13 5.43 -10.32
N LEU A 66 2.22 4.58 -9.83
CA LEU A 66 1.75 4.61 -8.45
C LEU A 66 2.44 3.52 -7.65
N SER A 67 3.22 3.91 -6.65
CA SER A 67 3.92 2.95 -5.78
C SER A 67 2.95 2.23 -4.86
N THR A 68 3.13 0.92 -4.72
CA THR A 68 2.41 0.13 -3.72
C THR A 68 3.33 -0.59 -2.73
N ASN A 69 4.64 -0.48 -2.91
CA ASN A 69 5.60 -1.10 -2.01
C ASN A 69 5.75 -0.31 -0.72
N SER A 70 4.96 -0.67 0.28
CA SER A 70 4.87 0.05 1.56
C SER A 70 6.19 0.08 2.36
N ALA A 71 7.14 -0.80 2.06
CA ALA A 71 8.41 -0.84 2.76
C ALA A 71 9.37 0.30 2.37
N TRP A 72 9.11 1.03 1.27
CA TRP A 72 10.00 2.09 0.78
C TRP A 72 9.26 3.20 0.01
N LEU A 73 8.06 3.58 0.47
CA LEU A 73 7.21 4.59 -0.18
C LEU A 73 7.92 5.92 -0.37
N MET A 74 8.65 6.41 0.64
CA MET A 74 9.42 7.64 0.56
C MET A 74 10.44 7.59 -0.59
N SER A 75 11.23 6.53 -0.66
CA SER A 75 12.23 6.38 -1.73
C SER A 75 11.58 6.34 -3.11
N SER A 76 10.45 5.66 -3.25
CA SER A 76 9.68 5.61 -4.48
C SER A 76 9.23 7.00 -4.94
N LEU A 77 8.69 7.80 -4.03
CA LEU A 77 8.26 9.19 -4.32
C LEU A 77 9.45 10.08 -4.71
N VAL A 78 10.58 9.94 -4.01
CA VAL A 78 11.82 10.69 -4.33
C VAL A 78 12.38 10.28 -5.71
N MET A 79 12.22 9.02 -6.11
CA MET A 79 12.60 8.55 -7.45
C MET A 79 11.68 9.08 -8.57
N GLY A 80 10.53 9.64 -8.22
CA GLY A 80 9.61 10.27 -9.16
C GLY A 80 8.30 9.52 -9.40
N ALA A 81 7.91 8.60 -8.50
CA ALA A 81 6.55 8.04 -8.55
C ALA A 81 5.50 9.15 -8.37
N ASP A 82 4.41 9.08 -9.15
CA ASP A 82 3.37 10.10 -9.19
C ASP A 82 2.41 10.05 -8.01
N GLY A 83 2.45 8.97 -7.25
CA GLY A 83 1.59 8.79 -6.09
C GLY A 83 1.72 7.43 -5.45
N LEU A 84 0.80 7.14 -4.53
CA LEU A 84 0.76 5.92 -3.73
C LEU A 84 -0.57 5.20 -3.94
N LEU A 85 -0.51 3.87 -4.13
CA LEU A 85 -1.68 2.99 -4.17
C LEU A 85 -1.39 1.73 -3.34
N SER A 86 -1.07 1.93 -2.08
CA SER A 86 -0.64 0.91 -1.13
C SER A 86 -1.83 0.27 -0.41
N GLY A 87 -1.73 -1.04 -0.14
CA GLY A 87 -2.72 -1.75 0.68
C GLY A 87 -2.85 -1.19 2.09
N ALA A 88 -1.73 -0.80 2.72
CA ALA A 88 -1.71 -0.17 4.04
C ALA A 88 -2.46 1.18 4.07
N GLY A 89 -2.70 1.81 2.92
CA GLY A 89 -3.49 3.04 2.83
C GLY A 89 -4.91 2.90 3.38
N SER A 90 -5.46 1.70 3.48
CA SER A 90 -6.74 1.46 4.18
C SER A 90 -6.67 1.80 5.68
N VAL A 91 -5.49 1.73 6.29
CA VAL A 91 -5.25 1.96 7.72
C VAL A 91 -4.55 3.30 7.97
N ILE A 92 -3.54 3.62 7.17
CA ILE A 92 -2.62 4.75 7.38
C ILE A 92 -2.69 5.80 6.26
N ALA A 93 -3.87 6.03 5.69
CA ALA A 93 -4.08 6.99 4.59
C ALA A 93 -3.52 8.38 4.91
N ASP A 94 -3.74 8.86 6.12
CA ASP A 94 -3.29 10.18 6.57
C ASP A 94 -1.76 10.27 6.50
N LEU A 95 -1.03 9.31 7.08
CA LEU A 95 0.43 9.27 7.03
C LEU A 95 0.97 9.20 5.60
N GLN A 96 0.31 8.43 4.73
CA GLN A 96 0.72 8.32 3.34
C GLN A 96 0.46 9.62 2.57
N SER A 97 -0.65 10.28 2.83
CA SER A 97 -0.97 11.58 2.25
C SER A 97 0.03 12.66 2.69
N GLU A 98 0.32 12.72 4.00
CA GLU A 98 1.31 13.65 4.54
C GLU A 98 2.71 13.38 3.97
N LEU A 99 3.12 12.11 3.85
CA LEU A 99 4.39 11.73 3.23
C LEU A 99 4.47 12.23 1.78
N TYR A 100 3.41 12.00 1.00
CA TYR A 100 3.34 12.50 -0.37
C TYR A 100 3.51 14.03 -0.40
N GLN A 101 2.78 14.76 0.43
CA GLN A 101 2.85 16.23 0.49
C GLN A 101 4.25 16.72 0.90
N ALA A 102 4.89 16.08 1.89
CA ALA A 102 6.22 16.44 2.33
C ALA A 102 7.27 16.25 1.21
N VAL A 103 7.18 15.16 0.45
CA VAL A 103 8.08 14.94 -0.70
C VAL A 103 7.82 15.96 -1.81
N GLN A 104 6.55 16.28 -2.13
CA GLN A 104 6.21 17.30 -3.13
C GLN A 104 6.71 18.69 -2.71
N ALA A 105 6.64 19.01 -1.42
CA ALA A 105 7.17 20.25 -0.86
C ALA A 105 8.71 20.25 -0.73
N LYS A 106 9.39 19.14 -1.04
CA LYS A 106 10.84 18.94 -0.84
C LYS A 106 11.27 19.08 0.62
N ASP A 107 10.36 18.83 1.55
CA ASP A 107 10.63 18.81 2.99
C ASP A 107 11.15 17.44 3.40
N LEU A 108 12.45 17.23 3.21
CA LEU A 108 13.10 15.96 3.48
C LEU A 108 13.03 15.58 4.98
N PRO A 109 13.27 16.51 5.95
CA PRO A 109 13.14 16.15 7.36
C PRO A 109 11.74 15.64 7.72
N LYS A 110 10.70 16.30 7.23
CA LYS A 110 9.31 15.87 7.47
C LYS A 110 9.00 14.54 6.78
N ALA A 111 9.47 14.34 5.56
CA ALA A 111 9.31 13.09 4.84
C ALA A 111 9.99 11.91 5.57
N GLN A 112 11.17 12.13 6.16
CA GLN A 112 11.87 11.12 6.96
C GLN A 112 11.10 10.78 8.24
N GLU A 113 10.63 11.79 9.00
CA GLU A 113 9.80 11.59 10.18
C GLU A 113 8.57 10.71 9.87
N LEU A 114 7.89 11.02 8.77
CA LEU A 114 6.69 10.27 8.36
C LEU A 114 7.03 8.87 7.89
N ALA A 115 8.14 8.69 7.17
CA ALA A 115 8.62 7.37 6.75
C ALA A 115 8.97 6.49 7.95
N ASP A 116 9.59 7.04 9.00
CA ASP A 116 9.90 6.33 10.24
C ASP A 116 8.62 5.89 10.96
N ARG A 117 7.60 6.73 11.01
CA ARG A 117 6.28 6.37 11.56
C ARG A 117 5.62 5.24 10.75
N ILE A 118 5.64 5.33 9.43
CA ILE A 118 5.10 4.30 8.52
C ILE A 118 5.85 2.98 8.68
N TYR A 119 7.16 3.01 8.96
CA TYR A 119 8.00 1.83 9.13
C TYR A 119 7.43 0.86 10.18
N HIS A 120 6.96 1.35 11.32
CA HIS A 120 6.39 0.50 12.38
C HIS A 120 5.22 -0.36 11.87
N THR A 121 4.30 0.24 11.11
CA THR A 121 3.15 -0.49 10.56
C THR A 121 3.57 -1.47 9.46
N THR A 122 4.56 -1.13 8.65
CA THR A 122 5.02 -2.01 7.56
C THR A 122 5.67 -3.28 8.09
N GLN A 123 6.41 -3.20 9.20
CA GLN A 123 7.04 -4.35 9.84
C GLN A 123 6.01 -5.38 10.32
N VAL A 124 4.81 -4.95 10.67
CA VAL A 124 3.75 -5.82 11.16
C VAL A 124 2.83 -6.27 10.04
N PHE A 125 2.42 -5.36 9.15
CA PHE A 125 1.46 -5.71 8.09
C PHE A 125 2.04 -6.67 7.05
N TYR A 126 3.32 -6.54 6.73
CA TYR A 126 3.96 -7.26 5.63
C TYR A 126 4.96 -8.34 6.08
N CYS A 127 4.97 -8.71 7.38
CA CYS A 127 5.78 -9.83 7.84
C CYS A 127 5.23 -11.18 7.36
N ASP A 128 6.04 -12.22 7.50
CA ASP A 128 5.61 -13.60 7.22
C ASP A 128 4.58 -14.10 8.27
N PRO A 129 3.63 -14.94 7.87
CA PRO A 129 3.32 -15.32 6.49
C PRO A 129 2.67 -14.14 5.74
N PHE A 130 3.23 -13.79 4.59
CA PHE A 130 2.81 -12.62 3.80
C PHE A 130 1.32 -12.64 3.38
N GLY A 131 0.76 -13.84 3.24
CA GLY A 131 -0.67 -14.03 2.93
C GLY A 131 -1.61 -13.38 3.92
N ASP A 132 -1.18 -13.18 5.18
CA ASP A 132 -1.98 -12.57 6.24
C ASP A 132 -1.95 -11.02 6.26
N MET A 133 -1.29 -10.37 5.31
CA MET A 133 -1.19 -8.91 5.30
C MET A 133 -2.56 -8.21 5.36
N HIS A 134 -3.55 -8.68 4.60
CA HIS A 134 -4.89 -8.09 4.62
C HIS A 134 -5.67 -8.42 5.90
N ASN A 135 -5.40 -9.58 6.50
CA ASN A 135 -5.95 -9.98 7.78
C ASN A 135 -5.47 -9.00 8.87
N ARG A 136 -4.16 -8.74 8.92
CA ARG A 136 -3.56 -7.76 9.87
C ARG A 136 -4.10 -6.34 9.68
N MET A 137 -4.32 -5.90 8.44
CA MET A 137 -4.93 -4.60 8.17
C MET A 137 -6.40 -4.54 8.64
N LYS A 138 -7.16 -5.63 8.50
CA LYS A 138 -8.53 -5.69 9.03
C LYS A 138 -8.55 -5.64 10.56
N GLU A 139 -7.66 -6.37 11.24
CA GLU A 139 -7.54 -6.27 12.71
C GLU A 139 -7.17 -4.85 13.13
N ALA A 140 -6.24 -4.19 12.41
CA ALA A 140 -5.92 -2.80 12.67
C ALA A 140 -7.14 -1.86 12.54
N LEU A 141 -8.01 -2.07 11.55
CA LEU A 141 -9.25 -1.30 11.40
C LEU A 141 -10.23 -1.54 12.55
N VAL A 142 -10.34 -2.79 13.03
CA VAL A 142 -11.16 -3.12 14.21
C VAL A 142 -10.60 -2.43 15.45
N LEU A 143 -9.29 -2.54 15.69
CA LEU A 143 -8.62 -1.89 16.82
C LEU A 143 -8.77 -0.36 16.81
N LEU A 144 -8.84 0.25 15.65
CA LEU A 144 -9.06 1.69 15.48
C LEU A 144 -10.55 2.10 15.56
N GLY A 145 -11.47 1.13 15.72
CA GLY A 145 -12.91 1.40 15.68
C GLY A 145 -13.42 1.89 14.31
N ARG A 146 -12.69 1.59 13.24
CA ARG A 146 -13.06 1.94 11.85
C ARG A 146 -13.81 0.82 11.13
N GLN A 147 -13.91 -0.34 11.75
CA GLN A 147 -14.68 -1.49 11.28
C GLN A 147 -15.44 -2.09 12.47
N ASP A 148 -16.74 -2.26 12.30
CA ASP A 148 -17.58 -2.93 13.29
C ASP A 148 -17.41 -4.47 13.25
N GLY A 149 -17.43 -5.10 14.42
CA GLY A 149 -17.32 -6.55 14.56
C GLY A 149 -15.90 -7.09 14.36
N PRO A 150 -15.75 -8.42 14.39
CA PRO A 150 -14.43 -9.04 14.29
C PRO A 150 -13.86 -8.94 12.85
N ALA A 151 -12.54 -8.94 12.74
CA ALA A 151 -11.89 -9.11 11.46
C ALA A 151 -12.18 -10.50 10.89
N VAL A 152 -12.84 -10.55 9.74
CA VAL A 152 -13.23 -11.80 9.09
C VAL A 152 -12.46 -11.96 7.79
N VAL A 153 -11.87 -13.11 7.57
CA VAL A 153 -11.16 -13.50 6.37
C VAL A 153 -11.77 -14.75 5.74
N ARG A 154 -11.55 -14.95 4.45
CA ARG A 154 -11.99 -16.16 3.77
C ARG A 154 -10.98 -17.30 3.97
N PRO A 155 -11.42 -18.55 4.10
CA PRO A 155 -10.52 -19.69 4.08
C PRO A 155 -9.64 -19.69 2.81
N PRO A 156 -8.39 -20.13 2.90
CA PRO A 156 -7.74 -20.84 4.01
C PRO A 156 -7.17 -19.94 5.12
N LEU A 157 -7.32 -18.62 5.03
CA LEU A 157 -6.84 -17.72 6.08
C LEU A 157 -7.62 -17.97 7.37
N MET A 158 -6.94 -17.85 8.50
CA MET A 158 -7.49 -18.03 9.82
C MET A 158 -7.44 -16.72 10.61
N LYS A 159 -8.25 -16.62 11.67
CA LYS A 159 -8.16 -15.51 12.63
C LYS A 159 -6.74 -15.42 13.19
N LEU A 160 -6.22 -14.20 13.32
CA LEU A 160 -4.91 -13.97 13.95
C LEU A 160 -4.94 -14.31 15.44
N THR A 161 -3.78 -14.70 15.95
CA THR A 161 -3.59 -14.96 17.38
C THR A 161 -3.64 -13.65 18.17
N GLN A 162 -3.96 -13.70 19.45
CA GLN A 162 -3.93 -12.54 20.34
C GLN A 162 -2.54 -11.88 20.39
N VAL A 163 -1.48 -12.68 20.28
CA VAL A 163 -0.11 -12.18 20.22
C VAL A 163 0.13 -11.32 18.99
N GLU A 164 -0.36 -11.74 17.81
CA GLU A 164 -0.24 -10.97 16.58
C GLU A 164 -1.08 -9.68 16.64
N ILE A 165 -2.29 -9.77 17.19
CA ILE A 165 -3.18 -8.60 17.39
C ILE A 165 -2.52 -7.58 18.32
N ALA A 166 -1.90 -8.02 19.42
CA ALA A 166 -1.15 -7.14 20.32
C ALA A 166 0.02 -6.45 19.61
N ARG A 167 0.80 -7.17 18.80
CA ARG A 167 1.89 -6.59 17.98
C ARG A 167 1.38 -5.53 17.00
N ILE A 168 0.19 -5.73 16.40
CA ILE A 168 -0.44 -4.72 15.54
C ILE A 168 -0.77 -3.47 16.36
N ALA A 169 -1.34 -3.63 17.55
CA ALA A 169 -1.68 -2.53 18.44
C ALA A 169 -0.45 -1.71 18.85
N GLU A 170 0.63 -2.38 19.23
CA GLU A 170 1.92 -1.74 19.55
C GLU A 170 2.49 -0.95 18.35
N ALA A 171 2.48 -1.53 17.16
CA ALA A 171 2.96 -0.88 15.95
C ALA A 171 2.16 0.37 15.60
N MET A 172 0.83 0.33 15.76
CA MET A 172 -0.04 1.49 15.53
C MET A 172 0.20 2.60 16.56
N THR A 173 0.44 2.25 17.82
CA THR A 173 0.82 3.19 18.87
C THR A 173 2.17 3.85 18.55
N ALA A 174 3.18 3.05 18.19
CA ALA A 174 4.50 3.56 17.80
C ALA A 174 4.45 4.46 16.55
N ALA A 175 3.56 4.16 15.60
CA ALA A 175 3.30 5.01 14.44
C ALA A 175 2.52 6.31 14.78
N GLY A 176 2.00 6.43 16.01
CA GLY A 176 1.21 7.58 16.45
C GLY A 176 -0.15 7.70 15.77
N ILE A 177 -0.72 6.58 15.28
CA ILE A 177 -2.08 6.52 14.72
C ILE A 177 -3.13 6.08 15.73
N ALA A 178 -2.69 5.58 16.88
CA ALA A 178 -3.51 5.29 18.02
C ALA A 178 -2.86 5.85 19.29
N LYS A 179 -3.68 6.23 20.27
CA LYS A 179 -3.17 6.66 21.57
C LYS A 179 -2.84 5.43 22.42
N GLU A 180 -1.82 5.54 23.25
CA GLU A 180 -1.50 4.53 24.26
C GLU A 180 -2.75 4.26 25.15
N GLY A 181 -3.12 3.01 25.30
CA GLY A 181 -4.33 2.61 26.05
C GLY A 181 -5.66 2.84 25.31
N ALA A 182 -5.68 3.49 24.14
CA ALA A 182 -6.91 3.67 23.36
C ALA A 182 -7.26 2.43 22.52
N ILE A 183 -6.30 1.52 22.34
CA ILE A 183 -6.53 0.24 21.68
C ILE A 183 -6.96 -0.74 22.76
N GLY A 184 -8.28 -0.92 22.90
CA GLY A 184 -8.84 -1.88 23.83
C GLY A 184 -8.55 -3.30 23.40
N LEU A 185 -7.48 -3.88 23.91
CA LEU A 185 -7.25 -5.33 23.85
C LEU A 185 -8.37 -6.10 24.60
N ASP A 186 -9.12 -5.40 25.45
CA ASP A 186 -10.29 -5.89 26.19
C ASP A 186 -11.62 -5.71 25.43
N SER A 187 -11.59 -5.38 24.15
CA SER A 187 -12.82 -5.25 23.37
C SER A 187 -13.56 -6.58 23.31
N PRO A 188 -14.91 -6.61 23.60
CA PRO A 188 -15.70 -7.82 23.49
C PRO A 188 -15.60 -8.54 22.14
N ALA A 189 -15.25 -7.81 21.08
CA ALA A 189 -14.98 -8.36 19.75
C ALA A 189 -13.73 -9.25 19.71
N LEU A 190 -12.77 -9.06 20.62
CA LEU A 190 -11.56 -9.88 20.76
C LEU A 190 -11.76 -11.08 21.70
N ALA A 191 -12.77 -11.03 22.57
CA ALA A 191 -13.08 -12.08 23.57
C ALA A 191 -13.99 -13.19 23.04
N ALA A 192 -14.52 -13.07 21.83
CA ALA A 192 -15.39 -14.08 21.21
C ALA A 192 -14.52 -15.16 20.51
N GLU A 193 -13.94 -16.07 21.32
CA GLU A 193 -13.44 -17.38 20.88
C GLU A 193 -14.49 -18.47 21.10
#